data_5efd48925d233c1cd5d290bc0de80e3b
#
_entry.id   5efd48925d233c1cd5d290bc0de80e3b
#
_cell.length_a   1.000
_cell.length_b   1.000
_cell.length_c   1.000
_cell.angle_alpha   90.00
_cell.angle_beta   90.00
_cell.angle_gamma   90.00
#
_symmetry.space_group_name_H-M   'P 1'
#
loop_
_entity.id
_entity.type
_entity.pdbx_description
1 polymer ?
#
loop_
_entity_poly.entity_id
_entity_poly.type
_entity_poly.pdbx_seq_one_letter_code
_entity_poly.pdbx_strand_id
1 'polypeptide(L)'
;MEIWKMKKSLLLASLLSLFLVSCSSTPINDVSKPNNPSASSDDDSDLDLASLRDPNNILSKRSIYFDYDKDVVKAEYKDLVAAHAKYVSTHPKARMTLTGNTDDRGSREYNVSLGQRRSVSVKKAMNILGAQDAQIETVSFGEEKADTSCKNDACYAKDRRVDISYEKE
;
A
#
# COMPACT_ATOMS: atom_id res chain seq x y z
N MET A 1 -24.65 -13.37 -45.36
CA MET A 1 -25.56 -14.52 -45.13
C MET A 1 -25.08 -15.20 -43.88
N GLU A 2 -25.72 -15.18 -42.69
CA GLU A 2 -27.11 -14.94 -42.36
C GLU A 2 -27.20 -14.31 -40.95
N ILE A 3 -28.17 -13.49 -40.83
CA ILE A 3 -28.70 -12.78 -39.70
C ILE A 3 -29.46 -13.78 -38.81
N TRP A 4 -29.18 -13.90 -37.52
CA TRP A 4 -30.12 -14.56 -36.62
C TRP A 4 -30.68 -13.61 -35.56
N LYS A 5 -31.93 -13.46 -35.75
CA LYS A 5 -32.95 -12.64 -35.11
C LYS A 5 -33.01 -12.77 -33.61
N MET A 6 -33.28 -11.61 -33.04
CA MET A 6 -33.87 -11.33 -31.74
C MET A 6 -35.07 -12.21 -31.41
N LYS A 7 -35.19 -12.62 -30.17
CA LYS A 7 -36.51 -12.84 -29.56
C LYS A 7 -36.58 -12.07 -28.23
N LYS A 8 -37.42 -11.04 -28.28
CA LYS A 8 -38.00 -10.36 -27.13
C LYS A 8 -38.97 -11.31 -26.44
N SER A 9 -38.98 -11.39 -25.14
CA SER A 9 -40.17 -11.79 -24.39
C SER A 9 -40.27 -10.92 -23.14
N LEU A 10 -41.24 -10.03 -23.21
CA LEU A 10 -41.84 -9.31 -22.09
C LEU A 10 -42.74 -10.29 -21.32
N LEU A 11 -42.66 -10.31 -20.00
CA LEU A 11 -43.83 -10.55 -19.16
C LEU A 11 -43.69 -9.79 -17.83
N LEU A 12 -44.72 -8.97 -17.63
CA LEU A 12 -45.10 -8.21 -16.44
C LEU A 12 -45.52 -9.13 -15.29
N ALA A 13 -45.31 -8.65 -14.05
CA ALA A 13 -46.29 -8.64 -12.94
C ALA A 13 -45.54 -8.27 -11.65
N SER A 14 -45.64 -7.07 -11.16
CA SER A 14 -46.56 -6.56 -10.14
C SER A 14 -46.77 -7.46 -8.90
N LEU A 15 -46.15 -7.04 -7.77
CA LEU A 15 -46.78 -7.21 -6.45
C LEU A 15 -46.14 -6.24 -5.42
N LEU A 16 -46.92 -5.19 -5.16
CA LEU A 16 -46.74 -4.16 -4.15
C LEU A 16 -47.23 -4.76 -2.83
N SER A 17 -46.35 -4.93 -1.85
CA SER A 17 -46.72 -5.28 -0.47
C SER A 17 -46.24 -4.19 0.48
N LEU A 18 -47.12 -3.30 0.88
CA LEU A 18 -46.99 -2.41 2.04
C LEU A 18 -47.00 -3.27 3.30
N PHE A 19 -45.94 -3.19 4.08
CA PHE A 19 -45.99 -3.53 5.52
C PHE A 19 -45.76 -2.28 6.34
N LEU A 20 -46.88 -1.78 6.89
CA LEU A 20 -46.89 -0.84 8.00
C LEU A 20 -46.62 -1.65 9.25
N VAL A 21 -45.52 -1.37 9.94
CA VAL A 21 -45.32 -1.82 11.31
C VAL A 21 -45.33 -0.64 12.25
N SER A 22 -46.30 -0.70 13.11
CA SER A 22 -46.71 0.20 14.17
C SER A 22 -45.59 0.38 15.21
N CYS A 23 -45.34 1.65 15.59
CA CYS A 23 -44.63 2.02 16.81
C CYS A 23 -45.47 1.62 18.04
N SER A 24 -44.90 0.83 18.93
CA SER A 24 -45.39 0.67 20.29
C SER A 24 -44.33 1.18 21.25
N SER A 25 -44.58 2.32 21.86
CA SER A 25 -43.81 2.92 22.94
C SER A 25 -44.28 2.36 24.28
N THR A 26 -43.37 1.73 25.03
CA THR A 26 -43.54 1.49 26.46
C THR A 26 -42.43 2.19 27.24
N PRO A 27 -42.75 2.96 28.29
CA PRO A 27 -41.78 3.55 29.19
C PRO A 27 -41.45 2.56 30.30
N ILE A 28 -40.18 2.27 30.54
CA ILE A 28 -39.72 1.62 31.76
C ILE A 28 -38.62 2.45 32.39
N ASN A 29 -38.86 2.78 33.66
CA ASN A 29 -38.04 3.53 34.56
C ASN A 29 -36.70 2.90 34.86
N ASP A 30 -35.75 3.81 35.05
CA ASP A 30 -34.71 3.85 36.07
C ASP A 30 -34.16 2.52 36.60
N VAL A 31 -32.84 2.33 36.39
CA VAL A 31 -31.90 1.95 37.45
C VAL A 31 -30.46 1.89 36.89
N SER A 32 -29.58 2.64 37.57
CA SER A 32 -28.13 2.41 37.69
C SER A 32 -27.23 2.64 36.51
N LYS A 33 -26.61 3.78 36.52
CA LYS A 33 -25.37 4.17 35.85
C LYS A 33 -24.23 3.19 36.19
N PRO A 34 -23.62 2.49 35.23
CA PRO A 34 -22.23 2.14 35.29
C PRO A 34 -21.44 3.23 34.58
N ASN A 35 -20.42 3.71 35.24
CA ASN A 35 -19.42 4.62 34.68
C ASN A 35 -18.89 4.08 33.39
N ASN A 36 -19.25 4.75 32.29
CA ASN A 36 -18.58 4.57 31.02
C ASN A 36 -17.35 5.49 31.02
N PRO A 37 -16.12 4.98 31.03
CA PRO A 37 -15.00 5.83 30.75
C PRO A 37 -15.18 6.29 29.29
N SER A 38 -15.24 7.60 29.11
CA SER A 38 -15.12 8.24 27.79
C SER A 38 -13.87 7.67 27.07
N ALA A 39 -14.11 6.74 26.21
CA ALA A 39 -13.12 6.33 25.23
C ALA A 39 -13.18 7.36 24.09
N SER A 40 -12.52 8.48 24.26
CA SER A 40 -11.90 9.18 23.15
C SER A 40 -10.61 8.42 22.85
N SER A 41 -10.74 7.25 22.27
CA SER A 41 -9.64 6.57 21.62
C SER A 41 -9.48 7.23 20.27
N ASP A 42 -8.53 8.16 20.16
CA ASP A 42 -7.89 8.43 18.88
C ASP A 42 -7.33 7.09 18.42
N ASP A 43 -7.96 6.55 17.38
CA ASP A 43 -7.83 5.19 16.87
C ASP A 43 -6.53 5.05 16.02
N ASP A 44 -5.40 5.46 16.59
CA ASP A 44 -4.06 5.30 16.05
C ASP A 44 -3.33 4.06 16.67
N SER A 45 -4.03 3.33 17.55
CA SER A 45 -3.50 2.14 18.24
C SER A 45 -3.32 0.92 17.32
N ASP A 46 -3.78 1.02 16.07
CA ASP A 46 -3.68 -0.07 15.09
C ASP A 46 -2.36 -0.06 14.29
N LEU A 47 -1.51 0.95 14.50
CA LEU A 47 -0.19 1.04 13.87
C LEU A 47 0.89 0.82 14.94
N ASP A 48 1.60 -0.30 14.85
CA ASP A 48 2.80 -0.54 15.68
C ASP A 48 3.97 0.33 15.20
N LEU A 49 3.88 1.64 15.48
CA LEU A 49 4.93 2.61 15.14
C LEU A 49 6.25 2.32 15.88
N ALA A 50 6.20 1.64 17.03
CA ALA A 50 7.39 1.27 17.77
C ALA A 50 8.26 0.30 16.95
N SER A 51 7.64 -0.70 16.32
CA SER A 51 8.35 -1.62 15.42
C SER A 51 8.98 -0.93 14.21
N LEU A 52 8.35 0.13 13.69
CA LEU A 52 8.89 0.89 12.55
C LEU A 52 10.10 1.75 12.94
N ARG A 53 10.21 2.17 14.20
CA ARG A 53 11.26 3.08 14.71
C ARG A 53 12.40 2.36 15.44
N ASP A 54 12.20 1.09 15.82
CA ASP A 54 13.24 0.31 16.48
C ASP A 54 14.40 0.01 15.51
N PRO A 55 15.62 0.55 15.75
CA PRO A 55 16.76 0.35 14.87
C PRO A 55 17.21 -1.12 14.76
N ASN A 56 16.82 -1.97 15.73
CA ASN A 56 17.11 -3.40 15.71
C ASN A 56 16.06 -4.21 14.93
N ASN A 57 14.93 -3.61 14.60
CA ASN A 57 13.88 -4.26 13.82
C ASN A 57 14.24 -4.21 12.32
N ILE A 58 13.95 -5.28 11.59
CA ILE A 58 14.14 -5.34 10.14
C ILE A 58 13.34 -4.23 9.42
N LEU A 59 12.22 -3.79 9.99
CA LEU A 59 11.38 -2.72 9.47
C LEU A 59 12.05 -1.34 9.50
N SER A 60 13.13 -1.15 10.25
CA SER A 60 13.93 0.09 10.21
C SER A 60 14.78 0.21 8.93
N LYS A 61 15.02 -0.91 8.24
CA LYS A 61 15.70 -0.92 6.95
C LYS A 61 14.72 -0.52 5.85
N ARG A 62 14.97 0.62 5.22
CA ARG A 62 14.00 1.28 4.32
C ARG A 62 14.44 1.31 2.87
N SER A 63 15.57 0.73 2.48
CA SER A 63 16.10 0.81 1.12
C SER A 63 16.36 -0.58 0.53
N ILE A 64 15.89 -0.78 -0.69
CA ILE A 64 16.10 -1.98 -1.50
C ILE A 64 16.94 -1.58 -2.70
N TYR A 65 18.16 -2.12 -2.83
CA TYR A 65 19.12 -1.72 -3.87
C TYR A 65 19.06 -2.64 -5.10
N PHE A 66 19.35 -2.04 -6.25
CA PHE A 66 19.28 -2.70 -7.56
C PHE A 66 20.62 -2.69 -8.29
N ASP A 67 20.82 -3.68 -9.16
CA ASP A 67 21.93 -3.70 -10.08
C ASP A 67 21.75 -2.64 -11.17
N TYR A 68 22.84 -2.33 -11.86
CA TYR A 68 22.81 -1.41 -12.99
C TYR A 68 21.81 -1.88 -14.04
N ASP A 69 20.96 -0.98 -14.48
CA ASP A 69 19.95 -1.22 -15.51
C ASP A 69 19.00 -2.41 -15.23
N LYS A 70 18.81 -2.74 -13.94
CA LYS A 70 17.88 -3.79 -13.50
C LYS A 70 16.75 -3.23 -12.65
N ASP A 71 15.60 -3.89 -12.75
CA ASP A 71 14.39 -3.64 -11.94
C ASP A 71 13.91 -4.91 -11.20
N VAL A 72 14.72 -5.97 -11.23
CA VAL A 72 14.43 -7.22 -10.50
C VAL A 72 14.91 -7.11 -9.07
N VAL A 73 14.02 -7.40 -8.11
CA VAL A 73 14.36 -7.44 -6.67
C VAL A 73 15.31 -8.61 -6.42
N LYS A 74 16.49 -8.29 -5.85
CA LYS A 74 17.52 -9.30 -5.55
C LYS A 74 17.09 -10.23 -4.42
N ALA A 75 17.60 -11.46 -4.43
CA ALA A 75 17.24 -12.49 -3.45
C ALA A 75 17.53 -12.07 -2.01
N GLU A 76 18.57 -11.27 -1.78
CA GLU A 76 18.99 -10.78 -0.46
C GLU A 76 17.94 -9.86 0.21
N TYR A 77 17.01 -9.27 -0.57
CA TYR A 77 15.94 -8.40 -0.04
C TYR A 77 14.62 -9.13 0.20
N LYS A 78 14.53 -10.44 -0.03
CA LYS A 78 13.28 -11.19 0.14
C LYS A 78 12.70 -11.08 1.55
N ASP A 79 13.55 -11.22 2.56
CA ASP A 79 13.13 -11.16 3.96
C ASP A 79 12.69 -9.73 4.34
N LEU A 80 13.39 -8.72 3.84
CA LEU A 80 13.02 -7.32 4.04
C LEU A 80 11.65 -7.02 3.40
N VAL A 81 11.46 -7.41 2.14
CA VAL A 81 10.18 -7.26 1.43
C VAL A 81 9.06 -8.00 2.16
N ALA A 82 9.33 -9.23 2.64
CA ALA A 82 8.34 -10.02 3.37
C ALA A 82 7.96 -9.38 4.71
N ALA A 83 8.92 -8.81 5.44
CA ALA A 83 8.65 -8.12 6.70
C ALA A 83 7.74 -6.89 6.49
N HIS A 84 8.04 -6.05 5.50
CA HIS A 84 7.21 -4.89 5.17
C HIS A 84 5.84 -5.28 4.64
N ALA A 85 5.74 -6.31 3.78
CA ALA A 85 4.47 -6.83 3.29
C ALA A 85 3.60 -7.36 4.43
N LYS A 86 4.19 -8.11 5.37
CA LYS A 86 3.50 -8.60 6.57
C LYS A 86 2.99 -7.44 7.41
N TYR A 87 3.84 -6.44 7.68
CA TYR A 87 3.42 -5.27 8.45
C TYR A 87 2.18 -4.61 7.84
N VAL A 88 2.23 -4.28 6.54
CA VAL A 88 1.11 -3.62 5.85
C VAL A 88 -0.14 -4.50 5.83
N SER A 89 -0.01 -5.81 5.58
CA SER A 89 -1.16 -6.72 5.52
C SER A 89 -1.84 -6.94 6.86
N THR A 90 -1.10 -6.80 7.97
CA THR A 90 -1.65 -6.94 9.34
C THR A 90 -2.14 -5.62 9.92
N HIS A 91 -1.86 -4.48 9.28
CA HIS A 91 -2.27 -3.14 9.69
C HIS A 91 -3.10 -2.47 8.57
N PRO A 92 -4.42 -2.66 8.54
CA PRO A 92 -5.28 -2.21 7.43
C PRO A 92 -5.23 -0.69 7.17
N LYS A 93 -4.88 0.09 8.19
CA LYS A 93 -4.74 1.55 8.08
C LYS A 93 -3.34 1.99 7.62
N ALA A 94 -2.33 1.10 7.63
CA ALA A 94 -1.00 1.43 7.16
C ALA A 94 -1.04 1.81 5.67
N ARG A 95 -0.33 2.88 5.34
CA ARG A 95 -0.09 3.34 3.97
C ARG A 95 1.39 3.52 3.80
N MET A 96 1.92 3.05 2.67
CA MET A 96 3.33 3.23 2.34
C MET A 96 3.51 3.76 0.93
N THR A 97 4.60 4.49 0.75
CA THR A 97 5.08 4.93 -0.56
C THR A 97 6.41 4.26 -0.88
N LEU A 98 6.50 3.69 -2.07
CA LEU A 98 7.71 3.12 -2.64
C LEU A 98 8.28 4.10 -3.66
N THR A 99 9.41 4.72 -3.33
CA THR A 99 10.06 5.73 -4.16
C THR A 99 11.22 5.13 -4.93
N GLY A 100 11.08 5.04 -6.26
CA GLY A 100 12.12 4.52 -7.16
C GLY A 100 13.15 5.57 -7.52
N ASN A 101 14.43 5.23 -7.37
CA ASN A 101 15.58 6.08 -7.68
C ASN A 101 16.54 5.35 -8.63
N THR A 102 17.30 6.13 -9.41
CA THR A 102 18.35 5.65 -10.30
C THR A 102 19.64 6.42 -10.06
N ASP A 103 20.76 5.94 -10.60
CA ASP A 103 21.94 6.78 -10.76
C ASP A 103 21.72 7.80 -11.93
N ASP A 104 22.65 8.72 -12.12
CA ASP A 104 22.56 9.82 -13.09
C ASP A 104 22.98 9.43 -14.53
N ARG A 105 23.23 8.13 -14.80
CA ARG A 105 23.59 7.64 -16.12
C ARG A 105 22.36 7.36 -16.97
N GLY A 106 22.34 7.90 -18.18
CA GLY A 106 21.22 7.75 -19.13
C GLY A 106 20.45 9.03 -19.35
N SER A 107 19.27 8.94 -19.99
CA SER A 107 18.37 10.09 -20.12
C SER A 107 17.42 10.17 -18.92
N ARG A 108 16.98 11.38 -18.61
CA ARG A 108 16.04 11.64 -17.51
C ARG A 108 14.73 10.85 -17.66
N GLU A 109 14.19 10.79 -18.87
CA GLU A 109 12.96 10.05 -19.18
C GLU A 109 13.14 8.55 -18.95
N TYR A 110 14.30 8.02 -19.38
CA TYR A 110 14.65 6.64 -19.13
C TYR A 110 14.75 6.35 -17.62
N ASN A 111 15.43 7.21 -16.88
CA ASN A 111 15.65 7.06 -15.45
C ASN A 111 14.35 7.16 -14.64
N VAL A 112 13.42 8.07 -15.00
CA VAL A 112 12.08 8.10 -14.41
C VAL A 112 11.33 6.78 -14.67
N SER A 113 11.40 6.26 -15.90
CA SER A 113 10.76 4.97 -16.23
C SER A 113 11.40 3.80 -15.49
N LEU A 114 12.72 3.77 -15.34
CA LEU A 114 13.43 2.70 -14.63
C LEU A 114 13.11 2.74 -13.12
N GLY A 115 13.11 3.93 -12.52
CA GLY A 115 12.71 4.10 -11.12
C GLY A 115 11.28 3.62 -10.87
N GLN A 116 10.36 3.94 -11.78
CA GLN A 116 8.97 3.45 -11.70
C GLN A 116 8.88 1.93 -11.82
N ARG A 117 9.61 1.29 -12.75
CA ARG A 117 9.63 -0.17 -12.84
C ARG A 117 10.16 -0.82 -11.57
N ARG A 118 11.19 -0.26 -10.94
CA ARG A 118 11.74 -0.73 -9.65
C ARG A 118 10.71 -0.69 -8.53
N SER A 119 10.05 0.44 -8.32
CA SER A 119 9.02 0.58 -7.29
C SER A 119 7.84 -0.36 -7.52
N VAL A 120 7.39 -0.51 -8.77
CA VAL A 120 6.33 -1.47 -9.15
C VAL A 120 6.76 -2.92 -8.91
N SER A 121 8.03 -3.27 -9.14
CA SER A 121 8.54 -4.63 -8.88
C SER A 121 8.53 -4.97 -7.39
N VAL A 122 8.90 -4.02 -6.52
CA VAL A 122 8.78 -4.19 -5.06
C VAL A 122 7.31 -4.31 -4.65
N LYS A 123 6.43 -3.43 -5.14
CA LYS A 123 4.98 -3.50 -4.88
C LYS A 123 4.40 -4.85 -5.26
N LYS A 124 4.69 -5.35 -6.46
CA LYS A 124 4.23 -6.67 -6.91
C LYS A 124 4.70 -7.79 -6.00
N ALA A 125 5.95 -7.75 -5.54
CA ALA A 125 6.48 -8.74 -4.60
C ALA A 125 5.73 -8.70 -3.25
N MET A 126 5.42 -7.50 -2.74
CA MET A 126 4.63 -7.32 -1.52
C MET A 126 3.18 -7.78 -1.67
N ASN A 127 2.54 -7.50 -2.83
CA ASN A 127 1.16 -7.92 -3.11
C ASN A 127 1.03 -9.46 -3.14
N ILE A 128 2.02 -10.16 -3.71
CA ILE A 128 2.08 -11.64 -3.68
C ILE A 128 2.11 -12.16 -2.24
N LEU A 129 2.68 -11.40 -1.32
CA LEU A 129 2.80 -11.72 0.10
C LEU A 129 1.61 -11.21 0.95
N GLY A 130 0.56 -10.70 0.32
CA GLY A 130 -0.71 -10.36 0.95
C GLY A 130 -0.94 -8.88 1.26
N ALA A 131 0.02 -7.99 0.96
CA ALA A 131 -0.20 -6.54 1.04
C ALA A 131 -1.26 -6.09 0.00
N GLN A 132 -2.19 -5.24 0.42
CA GLN A 132 -3.24 -4.76 -0.47
C GLN A 132 -2.73 -3.67 -1.41
N ASP A 133 -3.15 -3.69 -2.66
CA ASP A 133 -2.71 -2.72 -3.68
C ASP A 133 -2.99 -1.27 -3.26
N ALA A 134 -4.13 -1.04 -2.63
CA ALA A 134 -4.55 0.28 -2.14
C ALA A 134 -3.72 0.82 -0.96
N GLN A 135 -2.89 -0.01 -0.33
CA GLN A 135 -2.01 0.40 0.77
C GLN A 135 -0.63 0.86 0.30
N ILE A 136 -0.30 0.63 -0.97
CA ILE A 136 1.05 0.85 -1.50
C ILE A 136 0.99 1.80 -2.69
N GLU A 137 1.51 3.00 -2.52
CA GLU A 137 1.76 3.95 -3.61
C GLU A 137 3.16 3.73 -4.22
N THR A 138 3.32 4.02 -5.49
CA THR A 138 4.61 3.97 -6.18
C THR A 138 4.89 5.28 -6.89
N VAL A 139 6.07 5.85 -6.64
CA VAL A 139 6.54 7.11 -7.24
C VAL A 139 7.96 6.89 -7.77
N SER A 140 8.33 7.59 -8.82
CA SER A 140 9.70 7.62 -9.33
C SER A 140 10.26 9.03 -9.29
N PHE A 141 11.43 9.18 -8.72
CA PHE A 141 12.26 10.38 -8.85
C PHE A 141 13.34 10.22 -9.93
N GLY A 142 13.48 9.04 -10.55
CA GLY A 142 14.53 8.82 -11.51
C GLY A 142 15.89 9.19 -10.91
N GLU A 143 16.63 10.07 -11.57
CA GLU A 143 17.95 10.54 -11.16
C GLU A 143 17.93 11.80 -10.27
N GLU A 144 16.76 12.35 -9.94
CA GLU A 144 16.65 13.66 -9.24
C GLU A 144 17.29 13.67 -7.85
N LYS A 145 17.46 12.49 -7.24
CA LYS A 145 18.13 12.31 -5.94
C LYS A 145 19.48 11.62 -6.05
N ALA A 146 20.02 11.48 -7.25
CA ALA A 146 21.32 10.88 -7.47
C ALA A 146 22.45 11.80 -6.99
N ASP A 147 23.51 11.20 -6.45
CA ASP A 147 24.74 11.93 -6.12
C ASP A 147 25.54 12.22 -7.41
N THR A 148 25.38 13.41 -7.95
CA THR A 148 26.07 13.86 -9.16
C THR A 148 27.59 13.93 -9.03
N SER A 149 28.13 13.80 -7.82
CA SER A 149 29.57 13.70 -7.58
C SER A 149 30.12 12.28 -7.75
N CYS A 150 29.27 11.27 -7.93
CA CYS A 150 29.66 9.88 -8.13
C CYS A 150 30.57 9.71 -9.37
N LYS A 151 31.64 8.91 -9.20
CA LYS A 151 32.60 8.65 -10.26
C LYS A 151 32.95 7.15 -10.40
N ASN A 152 32.30 6.30 -9.64
CA ASN A 152 32.53 4.86 -9.63
C ASN A 152 31.26 4.09 -9.29
N ASP A 153 31.24 2.78 -9.61
CA ASP A 153 30.04 1.98 -9.44
C ASP A 153 29.61 1.80 -7.98
N ALA A 154 30.52 1.78 -7.03
CA ALA A 154 30.20 1.69 -5.60
C ALA A 154 29.40 2.91 -5.10
N CYS A 155 29.66 4.09 -5.67
CA CYS A 155 28.89 5.30 -5.42
C CYS A 155 27.53 5.21 -6.11
N TYR A 156 27.49 4.97 -7.42
CA TYR A 156 26.24 4.82 -8.19
C TYR A 156 25.30 3.74 -7.61
N ALA A 157 25.85 2.68 -7.02
CA ALA A 157 25.07 1.62 -6.41
C ALA A 157 24.18 2.10 -5.25
N LYS A 158 24.55 3.19 -4.58
CA LYS A 158 23.76 3.80 -3.50
C LYS A 158 22.53 4.56 -4.03
N ASP A 159 22.59 5.03 -5.27
CA ASP A 159 21.50 5.75 -5.91
C ASP A 159 20.45 4.80 -6.48
N ARG A 160 20.85 3.62 -6.93
CA ARG A 160 19.99 2.62 -7.54
C ARG A 160 19.16 1.89 -6.49
N ARG A 161 18.10 2.52 -5.98
CA ARG A 161 17.31 1.97 -4.88
C ARG A 161 15.82 2.29 -4.96
N VAL A 162 15.04 1.54 -4.22
CA VAL A 162 13.67 1.90 -3.84
C VAL A 162 13.67 2.19 -2.35
N ASP A 163 13.20 3.36 -1.99
CA ASP A 163 13.03 3.77 -0.61
C ASP A 163 11.58 3.49 -0.17
N ILE A 164 11.42 3.00 1.06
CA ILE A 164 10.15 2.68 1.70
C ILE A 164 9.85 3.77 2.73
N SER A 165 8.72 4.45 2.62
CA SER A 165 8.22 5.38 3.63
C SER A 165 6.79 5.05 4.01
N TYR A 166 6.39 5.33 5.25
CA TYR A 166 5.01 5.22 5.72
C TYR A 166 4.43 6.60 5.95
N GLU A 167 3.13 6.76 5.75
CA GLU A 167 2.47 8.07 5.91
C GLU A 167 2.50 8.59 7.35
N LYS A 168 2.52 7.67 8.31
CA LYS A 168 2.59 8.00 9.74
C LYS A 168 3.78 7.29 10.37
N GLU A 169 4.86 8.00 10.61
CA GLU A 169 6.08 7.54 11.29
C GLU A 169 6.49 8.46 12.44
#